data_429a7664b8bf934cfacf979dbf621be6
#
_entry.id   429a7664b8bf934cfacf979dbf621be6
#
_cell.length_a   1.000
_cell.length_b   1.000
_cell.length_c   1.000
_cell.angle_alpha   90.00
_cell.angle_beta   90.00
_cell.angle_gamma   90.00
#
_symmetry.space_group_name_H-M   'P 1'
#
loop_
_entity.id
_entity.type
_entity.pdbx_description
1 polymer ?
#
loop_
_entity_poly.entity_id
_entity_poly.type
_entity_poly.pdbx_seq_one_letter_code
_entity_poly.pdbx_strand_id
1 'polypeptide(L)'
;MPCEECENGKYKWGKTGSCKYDTKADCEEDNKDYYEDMKETKIVELVIADDSQELAIDAISLVTSPAIEQDFVFFGKEKNNLTFAKVDEEKRMLVSPALIPNKQIFRHDPNTDSDYYVYFSPDTVRKASELYLKHNNHHKATYQHQDRVSGVLTVESWIKEGDMDKSKLFGYDLPNGTWFVKMKIENDELWQEIKSGNLRGLSIEGYFTNKFEQM
;
A
#
# COMPACT_ATOMS: atom_id res chain seq x y z
N MET A 1 -2.66 -24.41 17.20
CA MET A 1 -3.76 -25.03 17.97
C MET A 1 -3.23 -25.34 19.36
N PRO A 2 -3.92 -24.98 20.46
CA PRO A 2 -3.38 -25.21 21.82
C PRO A 2 -3.32 -26.69 22.18
N CYS A 3 -2.46 -27.01 23.14
CA CYS A 3 -2.41 -28.32 23.75
C CYS A 3 -3.64 -28.55 24.66
N GLU A 4 -4.35 -29.64 24.46
CA GLU A 4 -5.58 -30.01 25.18
C GLU A 4 -5.33 -31.22 26.08
N GLU A 5 -5.93 -31.22 27.28
CA GLU A 5 -5.89 -32.32 28.21
C GLU A 5 -6.83 -33.45 27.76
N CYS A 6 -6.36 -34.71 27.87
CA CYS A 6 -7.11 -35.91 27.56
C CYS A 6 -7.72 -36.52 28.81
N GLU A 7 -8.75 -37.37 28.68
CA GLU A 7 -9.40 -38.05 29.77
C GLU A 7 -8.45 -38.95 30.62
N ASN A 8 -7.31 -39.35 30.06
CA ASN A 8 -6.29 -40.16 30.74
C ASN A 8 -5.22 -39.32 31.46
N GLY A 9 -5.41 -37.99 31.61
CA GLY A 9 -4.47 -37.08 32.25
C GLY A 9 -3.23 -36.71 31.42
N LYS A 10 -3.13 -37.19 30.17
CA LYS A 10 -2.09 -36.80 29.23
C LYS A 10 -2.55 -35.62 28.36
N TYR A 11 -1.63 -35.07 27.61
CA TYR A 11 -1.90 -33.95 26.70
C TYR A 11 -1.74 -34.35 25.23
N LYS A 12 -2.48 -33.68 24.36
CA LYS A 12 -2.45 -33.86 22.93
C LYS A 12 -2.36 -32.52 22.23
N TRP A 13 -1.83 -32.52 21.02
CA TRP A 13 -1.79 -31.33 20.15
C TRP A 13 -3.09 -31.18 19.36
N GLY A 14 -3.85 -30.11 19.65
CA GLY A 14 -5.12 -29.86 19.01
C GLY A 14 -6.20 -30.91 19.23
N LYS A 15 -7.34 -30.76 18.54
CA LYS A 15 -8.50 -31.63 18.72
C LYS A 15 -8.29 -33.09 18.28
N THR A 16 -7.44 -33.29 17.27
CA THR A 16 -7.27 -34.63 16.62
C THR A 16 -5.93 -35.30 16.94
N GLY A 17 -5.08 -34.66 17.74
CA GLY A 17 -3.78 -35.22 18.16
C GLY A 17 -3.89 -36.44 19.07
N SER A 18 -2.82 -37.22 19.15
CA SER A 18 -2.74 -38.37 20.10
C SER A 18 -2.34 -37.89 21.50
N CYS A 19 -2.93 -38.50 22.53
CA CYS A 19 -2.67 -38.20 23.93
C CYS A 19 -1.32 -38.83 24.38
N LYS A 20 -0.21 -38.22 23.97
CA LYS A 20 1.15 -38.78 24.14
C LYS A 20 2.03 -38.01 25.15
N TYR A 21 1.72 -36.77 25.44
CA TYR A 21 2.55 -35.95 26.32
C TYR A 21 2.13 -36.06 27.77
N ASP A 22 3.11 -36.15 28.69
CA ASP A 22 2.85 -36.29 30.13
C ASP A 22 2.50 -34.94 30.77
N THR A 23 2.98 -33.83 30.21
CA THR A 23 2.63 -32.49 30.68
C THR A 23 2.20 -31.60 29.52
N LYS A 24 1.51 -30.50 29.85
CA LYS A 24 1.16 -29.46 28.88
C LYS A 24 2.42 -28.77 28.33
N ALA A 25 3.43 -28.59 29.20
CA ALA A 25 4.71 -27.98 28.82
C ALA A 25 5.45 -28.79 27.76
N ASP A 26 5.50 -30.14 27.93
CA ASP A 26 6.13 -31.01 26.92
C ASP A 26 5.43 -30.95 25.57
N CYS A 27 4.10 -30.84 25.59
CA CYS A 27 3.31 -30.68 24.38
C CYS A 27 3.55 -29.33 23.71
N GLU A 28 3.68 -28.24 24.45
CA GLU A 28 3.95 -26.91 23.95
C GLU A 28 5.38 -26.80 23.45
N GLU A 29 6.35 -27.41 24.11
CA GLU A 29 7.76 -27.42 23.69
C GLU A 29 7.97 -28.22 22.40
N ASP A 30 7.32 -29.37 22.24
CA ASP A 30 7.38 -30.20 21.01
C ASP A 30 6.70 -29.52 19.79
N ASN A 31 5.86 -28.50 20.04
CA ASN A 31 5.14 -27.74 19.03
C ASN A 31 5.44 -26.24 19.13
N LYS A 32 6.61 -25.86 19.65
CA LYS A 32 7.02 -24.47 19.84
C LYS A 32 7.04 -23.67 18.55
N ASP A 33 7.39 -24.29 17.42
CA ASP A 33 7.43 -23.63 16.11
C ASP A 33 6.05 -23.07 15.73
N TYR A 34 4.96 -23.71 16.14
CA TYR A 34 3.61 -23.18 15.97
C TYR A 34 3.34 -21.91 16.80
N TYR A 35 3.91 -21.84 18.00
CA TYR A 35 3.79 -20.65 18.85
C TYR A 35 4.77 -19.54 18.43
N GLU A 36 5.89 -19.90 17.81
CA GLU A 36 6.81 -18.93 17.19
C GLU A 36 6.22 -18.33 15.93
N ASP A 37 5.47 -19.11 15.12
CA ASP A 37 4.69 -18.62 13.96
C ASP A 37 3.50 -17.74 14.39
N MET A 38 3.01 -17.86 15.62
CA MET A 38 2.00 -16.99 16.23
C MET A 38 2.63 -15.73 16.89
N LYS A 39 3.85 -15.36 16.57
CA LYS A 39 4.34 -14.01 16.91
C LYS A 39 3.31 -13.00 16.42
N GLU A 40 2.78 -12.21 17.34
CA GLU A 40 1.83 -11.15 17.00
C GLU A 40 2.39 -10.35 15.83
N THR A 41 1.72 -10.42 14.70
CA THR A 41 2.13 -9.65 13.52
C THR A 41 2.11 -8.19 13.90
N LYS A 42 3.27 -7.57 13.98
CA LYS A 42 3.41 -6.16 14.35
C LYS A 42 2.74 -5.30 13.28
N ILE A 43 1.80 -4.46 13.70
CA ILE A 43 1.14 -3.48 12.84
C ILE A 43 1.51 -2.09 13.34
N VAL A 44 2.07 -1.24 12.48
CA VAL A 44 2.62 0.06 12.83
C VAL A 44 1.91 1.16 12.03
N GLU A 45 1.41 2.19 12.73
CA GLU A 45 0.95 3.41 12.05
C GLU A 45 2.15 4.27 11.66
N LEU A 46 2.22 4.61 10.38
CA LEU A 46 3.19 5.58 9.87
C LEU A 46 2.59 6.99 9.91
N VAL A 47 3.37 7.94 10.40
CA VAL A 47 2.98 9.33 10.53
C VAL A 47 4.04 10.27 9.93
N ILE A 48 3.64 11.49 9.66
CA ILE A 48 4.54 12.56 9.23
C ILE A 48 4.89 13.40 10.45
N ALA A 49 6.16 13.35 10.87
CA ALA A 49 6.67 14.15 11.95
C ALA A 49 6.67 15.65 11.60
N ASP A 50 6.53 16.51 12.60
CA ASP A 50 6.43 17.96 12.37
C ASP A 50 7.74 18.58 11.87
N ASP A 51 8.87 18.04 12.27
CA ASP A 51 10.21 18.44 11.83
C ASP A 51 10.62 17.86 10.45
N SER A 52 9.86 16.91 9.92
CA SER A 52 10.15 16.19 8.67
C SER A 52 9.14 16.47 7.56
N GLN A 53 8.27 17.48 7.71
CA GLN A 53 7.21 17.78 6.74
C GLN A 53 7.73 18.06 5.32
N GLU A 54 8.92 18.64 5.19
CA GLU A 54 9.54 18.94 3.89
C GLU A 54 9.91 17.69 3.10
N LEU A 55 10.18 16.57 3.80
CA LEU A 55 10.60 15.29 3.26
C LEU A 55 9.45 14.29 3.14
N ALA A 56 8.26 14.64 3.65
CA ALA A 56 7.16 13.69 3.84
C ALA A 56 6.75 12.99 2.54
N ILE A 57 6.62 13.74 1.45
CA ILE A 57 6.36 13.18 0.11
C ILE A 57 7.31 13.86 -0.86
N ASP A 58 8.33 13.15 -1.30
CA ASP A 58 9.31 13.68 -2.25
C ASP A 58 8.90 13.45 -3.71
N ALA A 59 8.36 12.27 -4.03
CA ALA A 59 7.96 11.91 -5.38
C ALA A 59 6.85 10.84 -5.40
N ILE A 60 6.28 10.65 -6.57
CA ILE A 60 5.44 9.49 -6.88
C ILE A 60 6.19 8.63 -7.91
N SER A 61 6.36 7.35 -7.59
CA SER A 61 7.01 6.37 -8.47
C SER A 61 5.99 5.63 -9.33
N LEU A 62 6.32 5.45 -10.61
CA LEU A 62 5.62 4.50 -11.48
C LEU A 62 6.27 3.12 -11.29
N VAL A 63 5.46 2.12 -10.94
CA VAL A 63 5.95 0.80 -10.53
C VAL A 63 5.22 -0.34 -11.23
N THR A 64 5.91 -1.49 -11.33
CA THR A 64 5.33 -2.74 -11.84
C THR A 64 4.40 -3.40 -10.81
N SER A 65 4.70 -3.24 -9.51
CA SER A 65 3.94 -3.83 -8.40
C SER A 65 3.72 -2.78 -7.31
N PRO A 66 2.56 -2.11 -7.29
CA PRO A 66 2.26 -1.08 -6.29
C PRO A 66 2.05 -1.70 -4.90
N ALA A 67 2.67 -1.11 -3.88
CA ALA A 67 2.56 -1.55 -2.48
C ALA A 67 1.11 -1.51 -1.95
N ILE A 68 0.28 -0.64 -2.49
CA ILE A 68 -1.15 -0.54 -2.17
C ILE A 68 -2.02 -1.57 -2.91
N GLU A 69 -1.42 -2.45 -3.75
CA GLU A 69 -2.10 -3.50 -4.53
C GLU A 69 -3.26 -2.98 -5.40
N GLN A 70 -3.13 -1.78 -5.93
CA GLN A 70 -4.11 -1.17 -6.82
C GLN A 70 -3.44 -0.70 -8.11
N ASP A 71 -3.93 -1.20 -9.23
CA ASP A 71 -3.48 -0.76 -10.55
C ASP A 71 -4.06 0.62 -10.89
N PHE A 72 -3.35 1.40 -11.69
CA PHE A 72 -3.90 2.63 -12.23
C PHE A 72 -4.81 2.36 -13.44
N VAL A 73 -5.71 3.29 -13.69
CA VAL A 73 -6.53 3.33 -14.91
C VAL A 73 -5.96 4.38 -15.84
N PHE A 74 -5.66 4.02 -17.07
CA PHE A 74 -5.20 4.97 -18.08
C PHE A 74 -6.22 5.09 -19.24
N PHE A 75 -6.25 6.25 -19.86
CA PHE A 75 -7.13 6.53 -20.97
C PHE A 75 -6.51 6.01 -22.28
N GLY A 76 -7.23 5.12 -22.98
CA GLY A 76 -6.78 4.49 -24.23
C GLY A 76 -6.93 2.96 -24.26
N LYS A 77 -7.44 2.32 -23.20
CA LYS A 77 -7.68 0.88 -23.18
C LYS A 77 -9.13 0.60 -23.55
N GLU A 78 -9.36 -0.16 -24.64
CA GLU A 78 -10.69 -0.46 -25.20
C GLU A 78 -11.70 -1.15 -24.26
N LYS A 79 -11.28 -1.60 -23.08
CA LYS A 79 -12.11 -2.38 -22.15
C LYS A 79 -12.90 -1.60 -21.11
N ASN A 80 -12.63 -0.32 -20.96
CA ASN A 80 -13.43 0.52 -20.06
C ASN A 80 -14.55 1.17 -20.87
N ASN A 81 -15.78 0.67 -20.71
CA ASN A 81 -17.02 1.21 -21.27
C ASN A 81 -17.37 2.63 -20.76
N LEU A 82 -16.38 3.46 -20.53
CA LEU A 82 -16.56 4.86 -20.25
C LEU A 82 -16.76 5.57 -21.58
N THR A 83 -17.97 6.10 -21.81
CA THR A 83 -18.41 6.80 -23.02
C THR A 83 -17.53 8.01 -23.40
N PHE A 84 -16.50 8.31 -22.62
CA PHE A 84 -15.49 9.34 -22.87
C PHE A 84 -14.31 8.87 -23.74
N ALA A 85 -14.23 7.56 -24.04
CA ALA A 85 -13.06 6.94 -24.66
C ALA A 85 -12.87 7.24 -26.16
N LYS A 86 -13.80 7.91 -26.83
CA LYS A 86 -13.69 8.11 -28.28
C LYS A 86 -12.97 9.39 -28.74
N VAL A 87 -12.56 10.25 -27.82
CA VAL A 87 -11.97 11.56 -28.21
C VAL A 87 -10.51 11.73 -27.79
N ASP A 88 -9.93 10.84 -26.95
CA ASP A 88 -8.68 11.17 -26.28
C ASP A 88 -7.66 10.03 -26.12
N GLU A 89 -7.49 9.17 -27.11
CA GLU A 89 -6.37 8.20 -27.15
C GLU A 89 -4.98 8.89 -27.00
N GLU A 90 -4.91 10.19 -27.23
CA GLU A 90 -3.68 10.98 -27.15
C GLU A 90 -3.51 11.77 -25.85
N LYS A 91 -4.47 11.79 -24.93
CA LYS A 91 -4.29 12.59 -23.69
C LYS A 91 -3.21 12.05 -22.78
N ARG A 92 -2.82 10.79 -22.91
CA ARG A 92 -1.74 10.18 -22.11
C ARG A 92 -1.95 10.45 -20.63
N MET A 93 -3.14 10.16 -20.14
CA MET A 93 -3.54 10.40 -18.77
C MET A 93 -3.74 9.08 -18.03
N LEU A 94 -3.35 9.04 -16.78
CA LEU A 94 -3.71 7.95 -15.86
C LEU A 94 -4.34 8.51 -14.59
N VAL A 95 -5.15 7.69 -13.95
CA VAL A 95 -5.72 7.94 -12.62
C VAL A 95 -5.36 6.78 -11.70
N SER A 96 -4.96 7.07 -10.49
CA SER A 96 -4.60 6.06 -9.49
C SER A 96 -4.84 6.57 -8.08
N PRO A 97 -5.21 5.68 -7.13
CA PRO A 97 -4.96 5.96 -5.73
C PRO A 97 -3.44 6.09 -5.50
N ALA A 98 -3.04 7.04 -4.69
CA ALA A 98 -1.67 7.25 -4.24
C ALA A 98 -1.47 6.66 -2.83
N LEU A 99 -2.42 6.91 -1.91
CA LEU A 99 -2.48 6.28 -0.58
C LEU A 99 -3.92 5.91 -0.24
N ILE A 100 -4.09 4.76 0.40
CA ILE A 100 -5.38 4.26 0.88
C ILE A 100 -5.32 4.22 2.41
N PRO A 101 -6.22 4.92 3.13
CA PRO A 101 -6.20 4.95 4.58
C PRO A 101 -6.49 3.57 5.17
N ASN A 102 -5.79 3.25 6.26
CA ASN A 102 -5.91 2.00 7.02
C ASN A 102 -5.63 0.71 6.22
N LYS A 103 -5.15 0.83 4.97
CA LYS A 103 -4.69 -0.35 4.23
C LYS A 103 -3.35 -0.80 4.78
N GLN A 104 -3.29 -2.05 5.20
CA GLN A 104 -2.05 -2.68 5.65
C GLN A 104 -1.14 -2.97 4.45
N ILE A 105 0.11 -2.54 4.57
CA ILE A 105 1.17 -2.70 3.57
C ILE A 105 2.26 -3.56 4.20
N PHE A 106 2.55 -4.69 3.59
CA PHE A 106 3.59 -5.62 4.05
C PHE A 106 4.98 -4.97 4.00
N ARG A 107 5.78 -5.26 5.03
CA ARG A 107 7.18 -4.89 5.14
C ARG A 107 7.98 -6.02 5.76
N HIS A 108 9.21 -6.16 5.30
CA HIS A 108 10.20 -7.07 5.85
C HIS A 108 11.38 -6.24 6.37
N ASP A 109 11.80 -6.47 7.62
CA ASP A 109 13.00 -5.87 8.19
C ASP A 109 14.17 -6.85 8.06
N PRO A 110 15.14 -6.58 7.18
CA PRO A 110 16.27 -7.49 6.96
C PRO A 110 17.24 -7.55 8.14
N ASN A 111 17.22 -6.58 9.07
CA ASN A 111 18.11 -6.57 10.21
C ASN A 111 17.64 -7.51 11.32
N THR A 112 16.34 -7.66 11.47
CA THR A 112 15.71 -8.50 12.49
C THR A 112 15.09 -9.76 11.92
N ASP A 113 15.14 -9.94 10.59
CA ASP A 113 14.49 -11.02 9.83
C ASP A 113 13.02 -11.20 10.27
N SER A 114 12.31 -10.05 10.36
CA SER A 114 10.93 -10.05 10.85
C SER A 114 9.98 -9.33 9.88
N ASP A 115 8.81 -9.94 9.74
CA ASP A 115 7.72 -9.41 8.93
C ASP A 115 6.80 -8.53 9.79
N TYR A 116 6.33 -7.44 9.22
CA TYR A 116 5.39 -6.54 9.86
C TYR A 116 4.52 -5.83 8.81
N TYR A 117 3.46 -5.18 9.28
CA TYR A 117 2.62 -4.34 8.42
C TYR A 117 2.69 -2.90 8.87
N VAL A 118 2.59 -1.99 7.89
CA VAL A 118 2.43 -0.57 8.14
C VAL A 118 1.12 -0.08 7.53
N TYR A 119 0.57 0.98 8.09
CA TYR A 119 -0.60 1.65 7.52
C TYR A 119 -0.53 3.16 7.77
N PHE A 120 -1.33 3.91 7.04
CA PHE A 120 -1.50 5.34 7.19
C PHE A 120 -2.93 5.64 7.66
N SER A 121 -3.10 6.45 8.70
CA SER A 121 -4.42 6.93 9.10
C SER A 121 -4.99 7.91 8.06
N PRO A 122 -6.33 8.15 8.04
CA PRO A 122 -6.93 9.15 7.16
C PRO A 122 -6.30 10.54 7.28
N ASP A 123 -5.93 10.95 8.50
CA ASP A 123 -5.30 12.25 8.77
C ASP A 123 -3.89 12.31 8.16
N THR A 124 -3.11 11.24 8.29
CA THR A 124 -1.79 11.15 7.67
C THR A 124 -1.88 11.18 6.15
N VAL A 125 -2.85 10.46 5.55
CA VAL A 125 -3.09 10.48 4.10
C VAL A 125 -3.44 11.89 3.61
N ARG A 126 -4.33 12.61 4.33
CA ARG A 126 -4.68 13.99 4.01
C ARG A 126 -3.46 14.92 4.11
N LYS A 127 -2.72 14.87 5.23
CA LYS A 127 -1.50 15.67 5.44
C LYS A 127 -0.47 15.40 4.33
N ALA A 128 -0.27 14.14 3.93
CA ALA A 128 0.62 13.77 2.83
C ALA A 128 0.22 14.42 1.49
N SER A 129 -1.08 14.37 1.15
CA SER A 129 -1.58 14.96 -0.10
C SER A 129 -1.42 16.48 -0.15
N GLU A 130 -1.60 17.16 0.98
CA GLU A 130 -1.42 18.61 1.10
C GLU A 130 0.05 19.02 0.98
N LEU A 131 0.95 18.30 1.67
CA LEU A 131 2.39 18.56 1.62
C LEU A 131 2.98 18.29 0.23
N TYR A 132 2.50 17.26 -0.46
CA TYR A 132 2.90 16.98 -1.84
C TYR A 132 2.69 18.18 -2.77
N LEU A 133 1.56 18.84 -2.68
CA LEU A 133 1.27 20.05 -3.46
C LEU A 133 1.98 21.28 -2.90
N LYS A 134 1.99 21.47 -1.57
CA LYS A 134 2.64 22.59 -0.91
C LYS A 134 4.12 22.73 -1.29
N HIS A 135 4.82 21.60 -1.45
CA HIS A 135 6.24 21.56 -1.76
C HIS A 135 6.53 21.45 -3.28
N ASN A 136 5.51 21.70 -4.12
CA ASN A 136 5.63 21.67 -5.58
C ASN A 136 6.16 20.33 -6.13
N ASN A 137 5.79 19.21 -5.51
CA ASN A 137 6.26 17.88 -5.90
C ASN A 137 5.45 17.26 -7.06
N HIS A 138 4.44 17.96 -7.56
CA HIS A 138 3.55 17.51 -8.64
C HIS A 138 4.24 17.20 -9.97
N HIS A 139 5.48 17.60 -10.16
CA HIS A 139 6.32 17.31 -11.33
C HIS A 139 7.50 16.37 -11.02
N LYS A 140 7.56 15.86 -9.80
CA LYS A 140 8.62 14.93 -9.38
C LYS A 140 8.10 13.50 -9.43
N ALA A 141 8.66 12.73 -10.33
CA ALA A 141 8.36 11.32 -10.47
C ALA A 141 9.63 10.49 -10.58
N THR A 142 9.53 9.21 -10.21
CA THR A 142 10.60 8.24 -10.37
C THR A 142 10.10 6.99 -11.10
N TYR A 143 11.02 6.18 -11.56
CA TYR A 143 10.80 4.87 -12.14
C TYR A 143 11.31 3.81 -11.17
N GLN A 144 10.43 2.91 -10.73
CA GLN A 144 10.76 1.79 -9.83
C GLN A 144 11.55 2.19 -8.58
N HIS A 145 11.29 3.39 -8.02
CA HIS A 145 12.00 3.95 -6.86
C HIS A 145 13.50 4.16 -7.06
N GLN A 146 13.98 4.24 -8.30
CA GLN A 146 15.41 4.35 -8.62
C GLN A 146 15.71 5.66 -9.33
N ASP A 147 15.27 5.79 -10.56
CA ASP A 147 15.66 6.90 -11.41
C ASP A 147 14.60 8.01 -11.44
N ARG A 148 15.04 9.26 -11.34
CA ARG A 148 14.17 10.41 -11.63
C ARG A 148 13.81 10.43 -13.11
N VAL A 149 12.51 10.59 -13.38
CA VAL A 149 12.00 10.67 -14.76
C VAL A 149 11.35 12.02 -15.02
N SER A 150 11.53 12.51 -16.25
CA SER A 150 10.89 13.74 -16.74
C SER A 150 9.65 13.41 -17.57
N GLY A 151 8.82 14.43 -17.83
CA GLY A 151 7.61 14.26 -18.63
C GLY A 151 6.48 13.53 -17.90
N VAL A 152 6.47 13.60 -16.58
CA VAL A 152 5.39 13.12 -15.72
C VAL A 152 4.90 14.27 -14.86
N LEU A 153 3.62 14.58 -14.93
CA LEU A 153 3.02 15.69 -14.22
C LEU A 153 1.71 15.28 -13.55
N THR A 154 1.59 15.51 -12.25
CA THR A 154 0.32 15.40 -11.54
C THR A 154 -0.53 16.62 -11.86
N VAL A 155 -1.65 16.41 -12.55
CA VAL A 155 -2.57 17.47 -13.01
C VAL A 155 -3.81 17.60 -12.14
N GLU A 156 -4.14 16.56 -11.38
CA GLU A 156 -5.19 16.59 -10.36
C GLU A 156 -4.73 15.78 -9.15
N SER A 157 -5.08 16.29 -7.96
CA SER A 157 -4.86 15.62 -6.67
C SER A 157 -6.08 15.86 -5.80
N TRP A 158 -6.69 14.81 -5.25
CA TRP A 158 -7.88 14.95 -4.41
C TRP A 158 -7.99 13.82 -3.38
N ILE A 159 -8.69 14.10 -2.30
CA ILE A 159 -9.13 13.11 -1.31
C ILE A 159 -10.54 12.67 -1.67
N LYS A 160 -10.76 11.37 -1.73
CA LYS A 160 -12.11 10.81 -1.95
C LYS A 160 -13.02 11.16 -0.78
N GLU A 161 -14.16 11.77 -1.07
CA GLU A 161 -15.20 12.10 -0.09
C GLU A 161 -16.58 11.71 -0.60
N GLY A 162 -17.26 10.88 0.18
CA GLY A 162 -18.63 10.43 -0.11
C GLY A 162 -18.77 9.41 -1.24
N ASP A 163 -20.02 9.02 -1.48
CA ASP A 163 -20.33 7.93 -2.42
C ASP A 163 -20.43 8.39 -3.88
N MET A 164 -20.54 9.69 -4.12
CA MET A 164 -20.62 10.28 -5.46
C MET A 164 -19.28 10.81 -5.97
N ASP A 165 -18.19 10.40 -5.33
CA ASP A 165 -16.84 10.82 -5.73
C ASP A 165 -16.49 10.35 -7.15
N LYS A 166 -15.76 11.21 -7.87
CA LYS A 166 -15.36 10.95 -9.26
C LYS A 166 -14.48 9.71 -9.46
N SER A 167 -13.85 9.18 -8.40
CA SER A 167 -13.09 7.93 -8.46
C SER A 167 -13.92 6.75 -8.96
N LYS A 168 -15.24 6.75 -8.69
CA LYS A 168 -16.16 5.72 -9.21
C LYS A 168 -16.28 5.74 -10.73
N LEU A 169 -16.11 6.89 -11.38
CA LEU A 169 -16.11 6.97 -12.84
C LEU A 169 -14.93 6.21 -13.46
N PHE A 170 -13.87 5.99 -12.68
CA PHE A 170 -12.68 5.23 -13.06
C PHE A 170 -12.71 3.77 -12.58
N GLY A 171 -13.84 3.33 -12.02
CA GLY A 171 -14.05 1.94 -11.56
C GLY A 171 -13.46 1.64 -10.18
N TYR A 172 -13.06 2.64 -9.40
CA TYR A 172 -12.56 2.43 -8.04
C TYR A 172 -13.69 2.40 -7.02
N ASP A 173 -13.66 1.38 -6.15
CA ASP A 173 -14.50 1.28 -4.95
C ASP A 173 -13.60 1.21 -3.71
N LEU A 174 -13.05 2.36 -3.32
CA LEU A 174 -12.11 2.52 -2.22
C LEU A 174 -12.73 3.36 -1.09
N PRO A 175 -12.22 3.28 0.14
CA PRO A 175 -12.78 4.01 1.28
C PRO A 175 -12.64 5.53 1.12
N ASN A 176 -13.48 6.27 1.84
CA ASN A 176 -13.32 7.71 2.01
C ASN A 176 -11.97 8.01 2.68
N GLY A 177 -11.36 9.13 2.35
CA GLY A 177 -10.01 9.49 2.79
C GLY A 177 -8.91 8.94 1.87
N THR A 178 -9.22 8.13 0.84
CA THR A 178 -8.22 7.73 -0.17
C THR A 178 -7.73 8.94 -0.95
N TRP A 179 -6.41 9.10 -1.01
CA TRP A 179 -5.78 10.09 -1.85
C TRP A 179 -5.61 9.58 -3.27
N PHE A 180 -6.21 10.29 -4.23
CA PHE A 180 -6.09 10.03 -5.65
C PHE A 180 -5.27 11.10 -6.36
N VAL A 181 -4.60 10.67 -7.41
CA VAL A 181 -3.93 11.57 -8.38
C VAL A 181 -4.32 11.22 -9.80
N LYS A 182 -4.31 12.25 -10.65
CA LYS A 182 -4.36 12.10 -12.10
C LYS A 182 -3.09 12.67 -12.69
N MET A 183 -2.42 11.89 -13.51
CA MET A 183 -1.11 12.25 -14.05
C MET A 183 -1.13 12.30 -15.57
N LYS A 184 -0.44 13.27 -16.12
CA LYS A 184 -0.11 13.40 -17.54
C LYS A 184 1.25 12.77 -17.77
N ILE A 185 1.36 11.89 -18.78
CA ILE A 185 2.60 11.21 -19.16
C ILE A 185 3.03 11.71 -20.52
N GLU A 186 3.97 12.62 -20.56
CA GLU A 186 4.55 13.17 -21.80
C GLU A 186 5.75 12.35 -22.30
N ASN A 187 6.36 11.56 -21.41
CA ASN A 187 7.45 10.65 -21.73
C ASN A 187 6.97 9.47 -22.57
N ASP A 188 7.49 9.33 -23.78
CA ASP A 188 7.08 8.32 -24.76
C ASP A 188 7.38 6.89 -24.30
N GLU A 189 8.54 6.65 -23.71
CA GLU A 189 8.97 5.34 -23.25
C GLU A 189 8.09 4.86 -22.10
N LEU A 190 7.88 5.70 -21.09
CA LEU A 190 6.98 5.39 -19.97
C LEU A 190 5.55 5.14 -20.45
N TRP A 191 5.07 5.92 -21.43
CA TRP A 191 3.73 5.72 -21.98
C TRP A 191 3.58 4.38 -22.70
N GLN A 192 4.61 3.90 -23.40
CA GLN A 192 4.61 2.57 -24.00
C GLN A 192 4.60 1.47 -22.95
N GLU A 193 5.36 1.61 -21.86
CA GLU A 193 5.36 0.63 -20.75
C GLU A 193 4.02 0.58 -20.02
N ILE A 194 3.35 1.72 -19.86
CA ILE A 194 1.99 1.78 -19.31
C ILE A 194 1.00 1.03 -20.24
N LYS A 195 1.05 1.31 -21.54
CA LYS A 195 0.15 0.65 -22.51
C LYS A 195 0.40 -0.85 -22.62
N SER A 196 1.63 -1.29 -22.51
CA SER A 196 1.98 -2.72 -22.54
C SER A 196 1.59 -3.46 -21.25
N GLY A 197 1.29 -2.71 -20.16
CA GLY A 197 0.97 -3.29 -18.86
C GLY A 197 2.21 -3.67 -18.03
N ASN A 198 3.39 -3.24 -18.42
CA ASN A 198 4.62 -3.42 -17.63
C ASN A 198 4.56 -2.53 -16.38
N LEU A 199 4.25 -1.23 -16.55
CA LEU A 199 3.94 -0.36 -15.42
C LEU A 199 2.46 -0.46 -15.11
N ARG A 200 2.10 -0.66 -13.83
CA ARG A 200 0.74 -0.99 -13.43
C ARG A 200 0.18 -0.08 -12.35
N GLY A 201 1.02 0.50 -11.50
CA GLY A 201 0.55 1.29 -10.37
C GLY A 201 1.50 2.39 -9.96
N LEU A 202 1.10 3.10 -8.91
CA LEU A 202 1.87 4.14 -8.27
C LEU A 202 2.34 3.71 -6.89
N SER A 203 3.47 4.23 -6.46
CA SER A 203 4.00 4.11 -5.11
C SER A 203 4.53 5.47 -4.64
N ILE A 204 4.37 5.76 -3.35
CA ILE A 204 4.81 7.02 -2.77
C ILE A 204 6.25 6.90 -2.30
N GLU A 205 7.04 7.92 -2.58
CA GLU A 205 8.37 8.14 -2.00
C GLU A 205 8.31 9.29 -1.01
N GLY A 206 8.77 9.04 0.20
CA GLY A 206 8.77 10.04 1.25
C GLY A 206 9.31 9.50 2.56
N TYR A 207 9.44 10.39 3.53
CA TYR A 207 9.90 10.06 4.86
C TYR A 207 8.74 10.01 5.85
N PHE A 208 8.53 8.83 6.45
CA PHE A 208 7.52 8.59 7.46
C PHE A 208 8.16 7.98 8.70
N THR A 209 7.67 8.32 9.87
CA THR A 209 8.14 7.77 11.15
C THR A 209 7.07 6.89 11.78
N ASN A 210 7.48 5.98 12.66
CA ASN A 210 6.56 5.19 13.46
C ASN A 210 5.91 6.08 14.52
N LYS A 211 4.62 5.94 14.75
CA LYS A 211 3.88 6.75 15.73
C LYS A 211 4.46 6.67 17.14
N PHE A 212 5.03 5.53 17.51
CA PHE A 212 5.65 5.33 18.83
C PHE A 212 7.03 6.00 18.99
N GLU A 213 7.67 6.40 17.92
CA GLU A 213 8.95 7.12 17.98
C GLU A 213 8.77 8.60 18.29
N GLN A 214 7.54 9.11 18.25
CA GLN A 214 7.19 10.51 18.52
C GLN A 214 6.75 10.78 19.97
N MET A 215 6.61 9.76 20.81
CA MET A 215 6.26 9.90 22.24
C MET A 215 7.51 9.80 23.12
#